data_e7a6801412516483a38fc0ed2c55e27b
#
_entry.id   e7a6801412516483a38fc0ed2c55e27b
#
_cell.length_a   1.000
_cell.length_b   1.000
_cell.length_c   1.000
_cell.angle_alpha   90.00
_cell.angle_beta   90.00
_cell.angle_gamma   90.00
#
_symmetry.space_group_name_H-M   'P 1'
#
loop_
_entity.id
_entity.type
_entity.pdbx_description
1 polymer ?
#
loop_
_entity_poly.entity_id
_entity_poly.type
_entity_poly.pdbx_seq_one_letter_code
_entity_poly.pdbx_strand_id
1 'polypeptide(L)'
;MTWNIKTGGRDRTGPGRLDRVARVVAAHRPDLLAAQELRGFDSGGVLAGFAAAVGMEPYLARSCFGQPVAVLARPPLRVVAAGPVRRPFHHAAVRVTVATDAGPLTVFGAHLDPYSGLRRRVEAGWLAGAVGRAPGAGPGALALLAGDLNTLAPGVDHTDRVARLPAAYRRRHLRRDGRTVETRAVARLAAAGLVDLYAALALGDEGPTAPTRHGGGAEFSGMRLDYLFGTPALAGLARSCVVVRGGDTEHASDHYPVLADLGLRPA
;
A
#
# COMPACT_ATOMS: atom_id res chain seq x y z
N MET A 1 8.52 -1.64 1.73
CA MET A 1 7.38 -2.04 2.58
C MET A 1 6.17 -1.18 2.27
N THR A 2 4.95 -1.76 2.27
CA THR A 2 3.70 -0.98 2.35
C THR A 2 2.92 -1.40 3.58
N TRP A 3 2.23 -0.46 4.24
CA TRP A 3 1.45 -0.73 5.44
C TRP A 3 0.36 0.31 5.71
N ASN A 4 -0.89 -0.14 5.77
CA ASN A 4 -1.98 0.63 6.36
C ASN A 4 -1.87 0.52 7.89
N ILE A 5 -1.62 1.65 8.59
CA ILE A 5 -1.36 1.67 10.03
C ILE A 5 -2.62 1.96 10.87
N LYS A 6 -3.78 1.94 10.26
CA LYS A 6 -5.10 2.18 10.87
C LYS A 6 -5.16 3.47 11.67
N THR A 7 -5.80 4.48 11.12
CA THR A 7 -6.17 5.73 11.82
C THR A 7 -4.98 6.44 12.51
N GLY A 8 -3.79 6.45 11.87
CA GLY A 8 -2.57 7.07 12.41
C GLY A 8 -2.00 6.35 13.63
N GLY A 9 -2.23 5.04 13.76
CA GLY A 9 -1.79 4.27 14.91
C GLY A 9 -2.51 4.61 16.21
N ARG A 10 -3.73 5.16 16.13
CA ARG A 10 -4.54 5.58 17.27
C ARG A 10 -5.83 4.77 17.35
N ASP A 11 -6.22 4.38 18.55
CA ASP A 11 -7.54 3.85 18.83
C ASP A 11 -8.46 4.95 19.39
N ARG A 12 -9.78 4.73 19.34
CA ARG A 12 -10.75 5.67 19.93
C ARG A 12 -10.62 5.75 21.43
N THR A 13 -10.22 4.67 22.06
CA THR A 13 -10.00 4.53 23.52
C THR A 13 -8.76 3.68 23.75
N GLY A 14 -7.96 4.00 24.74
CA GLY A 14 -6.77 3.23 25.11
C GLY A 14 -5.44 3.82 24.59
N PRO A 15 -4.33 3.12 24.86
CA PRO A 15 -3.01 3.55 24.42
C PRO A 15 -2.88 3.49 22.90
N GLY A 16 -2.20 4.47 22.32
CA GLY A 16 -1.92 4.47 20.91
C GLY A 16 -1.05 3.29 20.48
N ARG A 17 -1.16 2.88 19.20
CA ARG A 17 -0.42 1.77 18.60
C ARG A 17 0.83 2.22 17.83
N LEU A 18 1.05 3.54 17.73
CA LEU A 18 2.11 4.11 16.90
C LEU A 18 3.51 3.62 17.28
N ASP A 19 3.76 3.41 18.57
CA ASP A 19 5.03 2.84 19.04
C ASP A 19 5.24 1.40 18.58
N ARG A 20 4.16 0.60 18.50
CA ARG A 20 4.23 -0.77 17.93
C ARG A 20 4.54 -0.70 16.43
N VAL A 21 3.87 0.21 15.72
CA VAL A 21 4.16 0.46 14.30
C VAL A 21 5.63 0.82 14.11
N ALA A 22 6.16 1.75 14.92
CA ALA A 22 7.56 2.14 14.86
C ALA A 22 8.51 0.96 15.12
N ARG A 23 8.23 0.11 16.13
CA ARG A 23 9.04 -1.09 16.40
C ARG A 23 9.05 -2.08 15.24
N VAL A 24 7.90 -2.33 14.60
CA VAL A 24 7.83 -3.22 13.42
C VAL A 24 8.68 -2.64 12.28
N VAL A 25 8.54 -1.34 11.98
CA VAL A 25 9.35 -0.69 10.95
C VAL A 25 10.84 -0.75 11.29
N ALA A 26 11.21 -0.52 12.55
CA ALA A 26 12.60 -0.60 13.01
C ALA A 26 13.17 -2.02 12.91
N ALA A 27 12.38 -3.05 13.22
CA ALA A 27 12.80 -4.45 13.15
C ALA A 27 13.07 -4.90 11.69
N HIS A 28 12.22 -4.49 10.75
CA HIS A 28 12.34 -4.86 9.34
C HIS A 28 13.21 -3.91 8.52
N ARG A 29 13.53 -2.72 9.03
CA ARG A 29 14.41 -1.70 8.43
C ARG A 29 14.19 -1.49 6.93
N PRO A 30 12.96 -1.25 6.45
CA PRO A 30 12.74 -1.02 5.03
C PRO A 30 13.49 0.25 4.58
N ASP A 31 14.05 0.23 3.36
CA ASP A 31 14.63 1.42 2.73
C ASP A 31 13.55 2.41 2.30
N LEU A 32 12.37 1.87 1.91
CA LEU A 32 11.19 2.63 1.50
C LEU A 32 9.95 2.08 2.21
N LEU A 33 9.17 2.97 2.84
CA LEU A 33 7.90 2.67 3.49
C LEU A 33 6.79 3.50 2.87
N ALA A 34 5.82 2.84 2.19
CA ALA A 34 4.55 3.46 1.81
C ALA A 34 3.55 3.22 2.95
N ALA A 35 3.17 4.27 3.67
CA ALA A 35 2.27 4.20 4.80
C ALA A 35 0.91 4.85 4.46
N GLN A 36 -0.18 4.17 4.85
CA GLN A 36 -1.56 4.61 4.63
C GLN A 36 -2.26 4.86 5.96
N GLU A 37 -3.38 5.57 5.89
CA GLU A 37 -4.19 5.99 7.05
C GLU A 37 -3.44 6.83 8.07
N LEU A 38 -2.64 7.77 7.62
CA LEU A 38 -1.85 8.66 8.47
C LEU A 38 -2.69 9.79 9.08
N ARG A 39 -3.81 9.46 9.71
CA ARG A 39 -4.70 10.46 10.32
C ARG A 39 -3.97 11.28 11.36
N GLY A 40 -4.02 12.62 11.20
CA GLY A 40 -3.37 13.57 12.09
C GLY A 40 -1.87 13.74 11.89
N PHE A 41 -1.28 13.10 10.86
CA PHE A 41 0.14 13.27 10.53
C PHE A 41 0.43 14.55 9.73
N ASP A 42 -0.60 15.21 9.22
CA ASP A 42 -0.49 16.48 8.49
C ASP A 42 -0.46 17.70 9.42
N SER A 43 -0.43 17.50 10.73
CA SER A 43 -0.40 18.54 11.75
C SER A 43 0.36 18.11 13.02
N GLY A 44 0.70 19.07 13.89
CA GLY A 44 1.18 18.79 15.25
C GLY A 44 2.52 18.07 15.36
N GLY A 45 3.34 18.03 14.31
CA GLY A 45 4.68 17.39 14.37
C GLY A 45 4.68 15.86 14.42
N VAL A 46 3.50 15.20 14.35
CA VAL A 46 3.38 13.73 14.47
C VAL A 46 4.17 13.01 13.38
N LEU A 47 4.12 13.51 12.14
CA LEU A 47 4.90 12.95 11.03
C LEU A 47 6.40 13.03 11.29
N ALA A 48 6.89 14.18 11.75
CA ALA A 48 8.30 14.37 12.05
C ALA A 48 8.76 13.46 13.20
N GLY A 49 7.97 13.36 14.27
CA GLY A 49 8.25 12.47 15.40
C GLY A 49 8.30 11.00 14.99
N PHE A 50 7.33 10.53 14.20
CA PHE A 50 7.32 9.17 13.69
C PHE A 50 8.51 8.90 12.75
N ALA A 51 8.78 9.82 11.81
CA ALA A 51 9.89 9.71 10.88
C ALA A 51 11.25 9.63 11.61
N ALA A 52 11.44 10.46 12.63
CA ALA A 52 12.63 10.40 13.48
C ALA A 52 12.74 9.06 14.23
N ALA A 53 11.63 8.58 14.82
CA ALA A 53 11.61 7.31 15.55
C ALA A 53 11.98 6.10 14.68
N VAL A 54 11.63 6.12 13.38
CA VAL A 54 11.97 5.06 12.43
C VAL A 54 13.23 5.34 11.60
N GLY A 55 13.87 6.51 11.78
CA GLY A 55 15.09 6.92 11.06
C GLY A 55 14.89 7.08 9.56
N MET A 56 13.78 7.70 9.14
CA MET A 56 13.40 7.86 7.72
C MET A 56 12.96 9.30 7.43
N GLU A 57 13.07 9.73 6.17
CA GLU A 57 12.60 11.04 5.68
C GLU A 57 11.20 10.91 5.06
N PRO A 58 10.19 11.69 5.50
CA PRO A 58 8.82 11.53 5.07
C PRO A 58 8.42 12.47 3.92
N TYR A 59 7.61 11.96 2.99
CA TYR A 59 7.00 12.69 1.89
C TYR A 59 5.49 12.41 1.90
N LEU A 60 4.69 13.38 2.35
CA LEU A 60 3.26 13.23 2.61
C LEU A 60 2.40 13.82 1.48
N ALA A 61 1.35 13.09 1.09
CA ALA A 61 0.21 13.62 0.34
C ALA A 61 -1.00 13.74 1.27
N ARG A 62 -1.54 14.96 1.39
CA ARG A 62 -2.75 15.23 2.19
C ARG A 62 -3.99 14.59 1.57
N SER A 63 -4.94 14.22 2.39
CA SER A 63 -6.25 13.69 2.01
C SER A 63 -7.36 14.67 2.36
N CYS A 64 -8.33 14.83 1.47
CA CYS A 64 -9.53 15.63 1.75
C CYS A 64 -10.42 15.00 2.85
N PHE A 65 -10.32 13.68 3.05
CA PHE A 65 -11.10 12.94 4.04
C PHE A 65 -10.29 12.54 5.29
N GLY A 66 -9.14 13.20 5.53
CA GLY A 66 -8.36 13.03 6.76
C GLY A 66 -7.59 11.72 6.88
N GLN A 67 -7.35 11.02 5.76
CA GLN A 67 -6.50 9.82 5.70
C GLN A 67 -5.31 10.05 4.74
N PRO A 68 -4.30 10.85 5.14
CA PRO A 68 -3.10 11.08 4.34
C PRO A 68 -2.34 9.79 4.06
N VAL A 69 -1.51 9.85 3.03
CA VAL A 69 -0.57 8.79 2.64
C VAL A 69 0.83 9.36 2.58
N ALA A 70 1.84 8.63 3.01
CA ALA A 70 3.22 9.03 2.85
C ALA A 70 4.07 7.91 2.26
N VAL A 71 5.13 8.30 1.56
CA VAL A 71 6.31 7.45 1.33
C VAL A 71 7.43 8.01 2.18
N LEU A 72 8.05 7.16 2.99
CA LEU A 72 9.24 7.49 3.76
C LEU A 72 10.44 6.80 3.12
N ALA A 73 11.57 7.50 3.03
CA ALA A 73 12.83 6.99 2.49
C ALA A 73 13.90 6.96 3.60
N ARG A 74 14.66 5.87 3.68
CA ARG A 74 15.75 5.73 4.65
C ARG A 74 17.05 6.23 4.07
N PRO A 75 17.79 7.11 4.74
CA PRO A 75 19.15 7.42 4.35
C PRO A 75 20.04 6.14 4.31
N PRO A 76 20.95 5.99 3.35
CA PRO A 76 21.44 7.02 2.43
C PRO A 76 20.68 7.14 1.09
N LEU A 77 19.47 6.55 0.93
CA LEU A 77 18.69 6.73 -0.30
C LEU A 77 18.44 8.22 -0.59
N ARG A 78 18.95 8.67 -1.74
CA ARG A 78 18.81 10.06 -2.18
C ARG A 78 17.48 10.25 -2.93
N VAL A 79 16.59 11.02 -2.36
CA VAL A 79 15.33 11.42 -3.03
C VAL A 79 15.65 12.54 -4.03
N VAL A 80 15.29 12.31 -5.30
CA VAL A 80 15.52 13.27 -6.39
C VAL A 80 14.26 14.05 -6.79
N ALA A 81 13.07 13.49 -6.49
CA ALA A 81 11.79 14.19 -6.69
C ALA A 81 10.72 13.60 -5.76
N ALA A 82 9.82 14.45 -5.27
CA ALA A 82 8.67 14.02 -4.49
C ALA A 82 7.48 14.96 -4.70
N GLY A 83 6.25 14.44 -4.52
CA GLY A 83 5.05 15.25 -4.56
C GLY A 83 3.77 14.43 -4.68
N PRO A 84 2.60 15.05 -4.45
CA PRO A 84 1.32 14.38 -4.58
C PRO A 84 1.02 14.01 -6.04
N VAL A 85 0.33 12.90 -6.22
CA VAL A 85 -0.32 12.59 -7.51
C VAL A 85 -1.61 13.41 -7.58
N ARG A 86 -1.58 14.51 -8.35
CA ARG A 86 -2.70 15.48 -8.42
C ARG A 86 -3.88 14.92 -9.20
N ARG A 87 -4.72 14.14 -8.52
CA ARG A 87 -6.02 13.62 -8.96
C ARG A 87 -6.97 13.62 -7.77
N PRO A 88 -8.29 13.65 -7.98
CA PRO A 88 -9.28 13.69 -6.90
C PRO A 88 -9.49 12.29 -6.28
N PHE A 89 -8.42 11.71 -5.72
CA PHE A 89 -8.52 10.48 -4.94
C PHE A 89 -9.47 10.64 -3.75
N HIS A 90 -10.11 9.56 -3.35
CA HIS A 90 -10.86 9.55 -2.10
C HIS A 90 -9.92 9.82 -0.92
N HIS A 91 -8.84 9.08 -0.81
CA HIS A 91 -7.79 9.37 0.17
C HIS A 91 -6.66 10.18 -0.46
N ALA A 92 -5.57 9.53 -0.83
CA ALA A 92 -4.45 10.22 -1.45
C ALA A 92 -3.53 9.27 -2.22
N ALA A 93 -2.67 9.86 -3.06
CA ALA A 93 -1.49 9.17 -3.58
C ALA A 93 -0.30 10.14 -3.63
N VAL A 94 0.88 9.62 -3.31
CA VAL A 94 2.16 10.35 -3.31
C VAL A 94 3.14 9.66 -4.25
N ARG A 95 3.98 10.44 -4.92
CA ARG A 95 5.08 9.94 -5.75
C ARG A 95 6.40 10.38 -5.14
N VAL A 96 7.34 9.45 -5.00
CA VAL A 96 8.73 9.72 -4.59
C VAL A 96 9.66 9.01 -5.57
N THR A 97 10.65 9.70 -6.09
CA THR A 97 11.69 9.13 -6.95
C THR A 97 13.01 9.15 -6.22
N VAL A 98 13.67 8.01 -6.13
CA VAL A 98 14.98 7.84 -5.49
C VAL A 98 16.02 7.42 -6.53
N ALA A 99 17.27 7.81 -6.29
CA ALA A 99 18.39 7.35 -7.10
C ALA A 99 18.82 5.94 -6.67
N THR A 100 19.03 5.03 -7.65
CA THR A 100 19.57 3.69 -7.41
C THR A 100 20.68 3.37 -8.43
N ASP A 101 21.47 2.34 -8.16
CA ASP A 101 22.54 1.85 -9.05
C ASP A 101 22.00 1.38 -10.43
N ALA A 102 20.73 1.00 -10.52
CA ALA A 102 20.06 0.62 -11.76
C ALA A 102 19.28 1.79 -12.42
N GLY A 103 19.44 3.02 -11.91
CA GLY A 103 18.71 4.20 -12.37
C GLY A 103 17.62 4.67 -11.39
N PRO A 104 16.82 5.67 -11.76
CA PRO A 104 15.81 6.24 -10.88
C PRO A 104 14.65 5.26 -10.64
N LEU A 105 14.37 4.92 -9.38
CA LEU A 105 13.19 4.19 -8.98
C LEU A 105 12.09 5.17 -8.54
N THR A 106 10.92 5.12 -9.18
CA THR A 106 9.77 5.92 -8.79
C THR A 106 8.77 5.08 -8.00
N VAL A 107 8.51 5.47 -6.75
CA VAL A 107 7.55 4.82 -5.85
C VAL A 107 6.28 5.65 -5.76
N PHE A 108 5.15 5.00 -5.96
CA PHE A 108 3.82 5.55 -5.76
C PHE A 108 3.20 4.91 -4.51
N GLY A 109 3.06 5.68 -3.43
CA GLY A 109 2.29 5.28 -2.26
C GLY A 109 0.82 5.68 -2.46
N ALA A 110 -0.13 4.78 -2.28
CA ALA A 110 -1.55 5.07 -2.53
C ALA A 110 -2.48 4.40 -1.51
N HIS A 111 -3.65 5.03 -1.31
CA HIS A 111 -4.77 4.43 -0.60
C HIS A 111 -6.05 4.75 -1.39
N LEU A 112 -6.71 3.71 -1.94
CA LEU A 112 -7.89 3.87 -2.78
C LEU A 112 -9.17 3.92 -1.94
N ASP A 113 -10.26 4.34 -2.60
CA ASP A 113 -11.59 4.48 -1.99
C ASP A 113 -12.05 3.18 -1.28
N PRO A 114 -12.40 3.22 0.02
CA PRO A 114 -12.78 2.02 0.76
C PRO A 114 -14.24 1.60 0.52
N TYR A 115 -15.06 2.43 -0.15
CA TYR A 115 -16.51 2.22 -0.25
C TYR A 115 -16.98 1.81 -1.65
N SER A 116 -16.38 2.35 -2.72
CA SER A 116 -16.86 2.23 -4.08
C SER A 116 -15.89 1.53 -5.02
N GLY A 117 -16.22 0.32 -5.48
CA GLY A 117 -15.44 -0.40 -6.48
C GLY A 117 -15.28 0.35 -7.81
N LEU A 118 -16.33 1.09 -8.23
CA LEU A 118 -16.22 1.91 -9.45
C LEU A 118 -15.18 3.03 -9.27
N ARG A 119 -15.18 3.70 -8.11
CA ARG A 119 -14.21 4.75 -7.82
C ARG A 119 -12.79 4.19 -7.75
N ARG A 120 -12.57 3.08 -7.07
CA ARG A 120 -11.27 2.38 -7.05
C ARG A 120 -10.76 2.07 -8.46
N ARG A 121 -11.64 1.61 -9.37
CA ARG A 121 -11.27 1.36 -10.77
C ARG A 121 -10.80 2.63 -11.49
N VAL A 122 -11.45 3.77 -11.23
CA VAL A 122 -11.04 5.07 -11.79
C VAL A 122 -9.70 5.51 -11.20
N GLU A 123 -9.55 5.44 -9.89
CA GLU A 123 -8.32 5.78 -9.16
C GLU A 123 -7.15 4.90 -9.60
N ALA A 124 -7.35 3.59 -9.76
CA ALA A 124 -6.35 2.68 -10.32
C ALA A 124 -5.93 3.09 -11.74
N GLY A 125 -6.87 3.59 -12.56
CA GLY A 125 -6.55 4.13 -13.87
C GLY A 125 -5.68 5.39 -13.82
N TRP A 126 -5.89 6.26 -12.84
CA TRP A 126 -5.03 7.43 -12.63
C TRP A 126 -3.62 7.02 -12.19
N LEU A 127 -3.50 6.00 -11.33
CA LEU A 127 -2.20 5.46 -10.90
C LEU A 127 -1.46 4.80 -12.07
N ALA A 128 -2.13 3.94 -12.84
CA ALA A 128 -1.55 3.32 -14.03
C ALA A 128 -1.01 4.38 -15.02
N GLY A 129 -1.81 5.43 -15.27
CA GLY A 129 -1.38 6.55 -16.10
C GLY A 129 -0.26 7.38 -15.48
N ALA A 130 -0.16 7.47 -14.15
CA ALA A 130 0.94 8.17 -13.46
C ALA A 130 2.25 7.35 -13.54
N VAL A 131 2.17 6.03 -13.37
CA VAL A 131 3.30 5.11 -13.56
C VAL A 131 3.84 5.19 -14.99
N GLY A 132 2.95 5.14 -16.00
CA GLY A 132 3.35 5.24 -17.42
C GLY A 132 3.96 6.60 -17.82
N ARG A 133 3.90 7.60 -16.94
CA ARG A 133 4.54 8.93 -17.12
C ARG A 133 5.63 9.22 -16.10
N ALA A 134 6.06 8.20 -15.35
CA ALA A 134 7.18 8.36 -14.41
C ALA A 134 8.48 8.73 -15.14
N PRO A 135 9.42 9.44 -14.51
CA PRO A 135 10.73 9.68 -15.08
C PRO A 135 11.38 8.37 -15.55
N GLY A 136 11.92 8.37 -16.76
CA GLY A 136 12.46 7.15 -17.38
C GLY A 136 11.40 6.18 -17.91
N ALA A 137 10.13 6.63 -18.10
CA ALA A 137 9.06 5.80 -18.64
C ALA A 137 9.48 5.10 -19.94
N GLY A 138 9.18 3.79 -20.04
CA GLY A 138 9.59 2.92 -21.14
C GLY A 138 9.81 1.49 -20.63
N PRO A 139 10.26 0.57 -21.52
CA PRO A 139 10.43 -0.84 -21.15
C PRO A 139 11.35 -1.11 -19.97
N GLY A 140 12.37 -0.24 -19.77
CA GLY A 140 13.32 -0.33 -18.65
C GLY A 140 12.94 0.49 -17.41
N ALA A 141 11.79 1.15 -17.38
CA ALA A 141 11.39 2.01 -16.27
C ALA A 141 11.26 1.22 -14.96
N LEU A 142 11.88 1.74 -13.88
CA LEU A 142 11.73 1.21 -12.54
C LEU A 142 10.65 1.99 -11.80
N ALA A 143 9.47 1.40 -11.66
CA ALA A 143 8.40 2.00 -10.88
C ALA A 143 7.68 0.96 -10.02
N LEU A 144 7.38 1.35 -8.78
CA LEU A 144 6.67 0.58 -7.76
C LEU A 144 5.39 1.32 -7.36
N LEU A 145 4.25 0.67 -7.46
CA LEU A 145 3.02 1.09 -6.79
C LEU A 145 2.83 0.27 -5.54
N ALA A 146 2.70 0.93 -4.40
CA ALA A 146 2.60 0.34 -3.08
C ALA A 146 1.41 0.92 -2.32
N GLY A 147 0.56 0.09 -1.73
CA GLY A 147 -0.54 0.62 -0.92
C GLY A 147 -1.72 -0.30 -0.72
N ASP A 148 -2.68 0.23 0.05
CA ASP A 148 -3.99 -0.36 0.24
C ASP A 148 -4.90 0.01 -0.94
N LEU A 149 -5.20 -0.98 -1.78
CA LEU A 149 -6.06 -0.82 -2.95
C LEU A 149 -7.53 -1.13 -2.65
N ASN A 150 -7.84 -1.56 -1.43
CA ASN A 150 -9.21 -1.91 -0.99
C ASN A 150 -9.94 -2.85 -1.96
N THR A 151 -9.21 -3.63 -2.76
CA THR A 151 -9.73 -4.43 -3.87
C THR A 151 -9.12 -5.82 -3.85
N LEU A 152 -9.95 -6.84 -4.04
CA LEU A 152 -9.54 -8.23 -4.13
C LEU A 152 -8.85 -8.54 -5.47
N ALA A 153 -7.93 -9.51 -5.47
CA ALA A 153 -7.20 -9.93 -6.67
C ALA A 153 -8.13 -10.63 -7.68
N PRO A 154 -7.97 -10.43 -9.00
CA PRO A 154 -8.65 -11.25 -10.01
C PRO A 154 -8.02 -12.66 -10.06
N GLY A 155 -8.81 -13.64 -10.57
CA GLY A 155 -8.31 -15.00 -10.76
C GLY A 155 -8.30 -15.88 -9.49
N VAL A 156 -8.75 -15.35 -8.37
CA VAL A 156 -8.94 -16.06 -7.10
C VAL A 156 -10.44 -16.15 -6.79
N ASP A 157 -10.90 -17.27 -6.26
CA ASP A 157 -12.27 -17.38 -5.76
C ASP A 157 -12.39 -16.69 -4.39
N HIS A 158 -13.25 -15.68 -4.35
CA HIS A 158 -13.52 -14.90 -3.15
C HIS A 158 -14.93 -15.13 -2.57
N THR A 159 -15.68 -16.09 -3.11
CA THR A 159 -17.11 -16.29 -2.79
C THR A 159 -17.31 -16.47 -1.29
N ASP A 160 -16.62 -17.39 -0.66
CA ASP A 160 -16.78 -17.69 0.76
C ASP A 160 -16.35 -16.55 1.67
N ARG A 161 -15.21 -15.89 1.36
CA ARG A 161 -14.74 -14.78 2.19
C ARG A 161 -15.65 -13.56 2.11
N VAL A 162 -16.21 -13.27 0.93
CA VAL A 162 -17.20 -12.20 0.76
C VAL A 162 -18.52 -12.57 1.41
N ALA A 163 -18.96 -13.84 1.33
CA ALA A 163 -20.19 -14.32 1.98
C ALA A 163 -20.15 -14.18 3.51
N ARG A 164 -18.97 -14.36 4.14
CA ARG A 164 -18.80 -14.21 5.60
C ARG A 164 -18.92 -12.77 6.09
N LEU A 165 -18.82 -11.77 5.22
CA LEU A 165 -18.93 -10.37 5.63
C LEU A 165 -20.39 -9.99 5.96
N PRO A 166 -20.62 -9.13 6.97
CA PRO A 166 -21.88 -8.45 7.15
C PRO A 166 -22.30 -7.70 5.88
N ALA A 167 -23.62 -7.63 5.61
CA ALA A 167 -24.15 -7.06 4.37
C ALA A 167 -23.67 -5.63 4.07
N ALA A 168 -23.46 -4.81 5.12
CA ALA A 168 -22.96 -3.43 4.99
C ALA A 168 -21.54 -3.38 4.39
N TYR A 169 -20.67 -4.32 4.76
CA TYR A 169 -19.29 -4.40 4.27
C TYR A 169 -19.20 -5.18 2.96
N ARG A 170 -20.02 -6.23 2.79
CA ARG A 170 -20.07 -7.05 1.58
C ARG A 170 -20.25 -6.21 0.31
N ARG A 171 -21.12 -5.18 0.35
CA ARG A 171 -21.38 -4.29 -0.80
C ARG A 171 -20.13 -3.55 -1.29
N ARG A 172 -19.13 -3.33 -0.45
CA ARG A 172 -17.87 -2.68 -0.82
C ARG A 172 -17.03 -3.54 -1.78
N HIS A 173 -17.22 -4.87 -1.72
CA HIS A 173 -16.46 -5.87 -2.46
C HIS A 173 -17.27 -6.52 -3.60
N LEU A 174 -18.50 -6.06 -3.85
CA LEU A 174 -19.33 -6.52 -4.94
C LEU A 174 -19.56 -5.41 -5.98
N ARG A 175 -19.76 -5.83 -7.23
CA ARG A 175 -20.24 -4.94 -8.29
C ARG A 175 -21.69 -4.51 -8.01
N ARG A 176 -22.23 -3.61 -8.85
CA ARG A 176 -23.60 -3.11 -8.74
C ARG A 176 -24.67 -4.21 -8.83
N ASP A 177 -24.35 -5.34 -9.47
CA ASP A 177 -25.24 -6.50 -9.56
C ASP A 177 -25.43 -7.23 -8.21
N GLY A 178 -24.65 -6.85 -7.18
CA GLY A 178 -24.69 -7.43 -5.84
C GLY A 178 -24.22 -8.90 -5.76
N ARG A 179 -23.60 -9.42 -6.81
CA ARG A 179 -23.20 -10.84 -6.95
C ARG A 179 -21.74 -10.98 -7.36
N THR A 180 -21.32 -10.25 -8.37
CA THR A 180 -19.94 -10.35 -8.91
C THR A 180 -18.95 -9.64 -7.99
N VAL A 181 -17.88 -10.34 -7.60
CA VAL A 181 -16.80 -9.75 -6.79
C VAL A 181 -16.10 -8.64 -7.57
N GLU A 182 -15.80 -7.54 -6.88
CA GLU A 182 -15.18 -6.37 -7.47
C GLU A 182 -13.65 -6.49 -7.45
N THR A 183 -13.06 -6.83 -8.57
CA THR A 183 -11.61 -7.00 -8.75
C THR A 183 -11.02 -6.04 -9.79
N ARG A 184 -11.84 -5.18 -10.40
CA ARG A 184 -11.47 -4.40 -11.59
C ARG A 184 -10.39 -3.35 -11.35
N ALA A 185 -10.18 -2.88 -10.12
CA ALA A 185 -9.09 -1.96 -9.85
C ALA A 185 -7.72 -2.67 -9.99
N VAL A 186 -7.59 -3.84 -9.38
CA VAL A 186 -6.38 -4.68 -9.50
C VAL A 186 -6.20 -5.16 -10.96
N ALA A 187 -7.28 -5.65 -11.59
CA ALA A 187 -7.23 -6.07 -13.00
C ALA A 187 -6.80 -4.93 -13.94
N ARG A 188 -7.17 -3.67 -13.64
CA ARG A 188 -6.76 -2.51 -14.43
C ARG A 188 -5.27 -2.21 -14.33
N LEU A 189 -4.67 -2.40 -13.17
CA LEU A 189 -3.21 -2.25 -12.99
C LEU A 189 -2.46 -3.34 -13.75
N ALA A 190 -2.91 -4.59 -13.65
CA ALA A 190 -2.34 -5.70 -14.41
C ALA A 190 -2.48 -5.48 -15.94
N ALA A 191 -3.65 -5.02 -16.41
CA ALA A 191 -3.87 -4.69 -17.83
C ALA A 191 -3.02 -3.50 -18.30
N ALA A 192 -2.50 -2.67 -17.40
CA ALA A 192 -1.53 -1.62 -17.72
C ALA A 192 -0.07 -2.13 -17.74
N GLY A 193 0.14 -3.44 -17.62
CA GLY A 193 1.46 -4.09 -17.67
C GLY A 193 2.18 -4.11 -16.32
N LEU A 194 1.53 -3.76 -15.20
CA LEU A 194 2.13 -3.87 -13.88
C LEU A 194 2.02 -5.31 -13.34
N VAL A 195 3.08 -5.76 -12.71
CA VAL A 195 3.21 -7.12 -12.14
C VAL A 195 2.93 -7.05 -10.64
N ASP A 196 1.98 -7.84 -10.16
CA ASP A 196 1.74 -8.07 -8.73
C ASP A 196 2.90 -8.90 -8.18
N LEU A 197 3.80 -8.27 -7.40
CA LEU A 197 5.02 -8.92 -6.92
C LEU A 197 4.71 -10.08 -5.96
N TYR A 198 3.66 -9.95 -5.15
CA TYR A 198 3.28 -11.04 -4.25
C TYR A 198 2.79 -12.26 -5.04
N ALA A 199 1.87 -12.05 -5.97
CA ALA A 199 1.34 -13.14 -6.77
C ALA A 199 2.41 -13.81 -7.65
N ALA A 200 3.43 -13.05 -8.08
CA ALA A 200 4.53 -13.58 -8.89
C ALA A 200 5.56 -14.40 -8.09
N LEU A 201 5.75 -14.10 -6.79
CA LEU A 201 6.86 -14.66 -5.99
C LEU A 201 6.40 -15.59 -4.87
N ALA A 202 5.18 -15.43 -4.34
CA ALA A 202 4.64 -16.25 -3.25
C ALA A 202 3.71 -17.34 -3.81
N LEU A 203 4.26 -18.30 -4.53
CA LEU A 203 3.51 -19.36 -5.19
C LEU A 203 2.70 -20.19 -4.18
N GLY A 204 1.39 -20.28 -4.40
CA GLY A 204 0.46 -21.08 -3.60
C GLY A 204 -0.07 -20.42 -2.33
N ASP A 205 0.36 -19.20 -2.00
CA ASP A 205 -0.20 -18.40 -0.89
C ASP A 205 -1.01 -17.22 -1.44
N GLU A 206 -2.26 -17.06 -0.99
CA GLU A 206 -3.12 -15.94 -1.35
C GLU A 206 -2.70 -14.62 -0.67
N GLY A 207 -1.90 -14.68 0.39
CA GLY A 207 -1.33 -13.55 1.10
C GLY A 207 -2.34 -12.60 1.74
N PRO A 208 -3.32 -13.08 2.54
CA PRO A 208 -4.26 -12.17 3.18
C PRO A 208 -3.53 -11.15 4.04
N THR A 209 -3.87 -9.86 3.83
CA THR A 209 -3.28 -8.75 4.58
C THR A 209 -4.23 -8.19 5.65
N ALA A 210 -5.54 -8.50 5.57
CA ALA A 210 -6.54 -8.06 6.55
C ALA A 210 -7.60 -9.14 6.81
N PRO A 211 -8.06 -9.32 8.07
CA PRO A 211 -7.59 -8.65 9.27
C PRO A 211 -6.33 -9.27 9.85
N THR A 212 -5.62 -8.52 10.71
CA THR A 212 -4.66 -9.09 11.63
C THR A 212 -5.38 -9.83 12.76
N ARG A 213 -4.65 -10.65 13.50
CA ARG A 213 -5.24 -11.52 14.54
C ARG A 213 -5.97 -10.72 15.65
N HIS A 214 -5.47 -9.55 16.00
CA HIS A 214 -5.98 -8.74 17.10
C HIS A 214 -6.36 -7.30 16.72
N GLY A 215 -6.11 -6.87 15.48
CA GLY A 215 -6.39 -5.51 15.02
C GLY A 215 -7.64 -5.38 14.15
N GLY A 216 -8.20 -6.51 13.70
CA GLY A 216 -9.27 -6.54 12.72
C GLY A 216 -10.66 -6.21 13.24
N GLY A 217 -11.56 -5.95 12.32
CA GLY A 217 -12.97 -5.68 12.54
C GLY A 217 -13.86 -6.52 11.60
N ALA A 218 -15.17 -6.29 11.70
CA ALA A 218 -16.16 -7.03 10.91
C ALA A 218 -16.11 -6.75 9.39
N GLU A 219 -15.34 -5.75 8.96
CA GLU A 219 -15.12 -5.36 7.57
C GLU A 219 -14.19 -6.29 6.78
N PHE A 220 -13.49 -7.20 7.43
CA PHE A 220 -12.51 -8.09 6.80
C PHE A 220 -12.82 -9.57 7.04
N SER A 221 -12.39 -10.43 6.14
CA SER A 221 -12.52 -11.89 6.24
C SER A 221 -11.38 -12.64 5.52
N GLY A 222 -10.13 -12.36 5.91
CA GLY A 222 -8.96 -12.97 5.29
C GLY A 222 -8.74 -12.48 3.86
N MET A 223 -8.59 -11.16 3.69
CA MET A 223 -8.48 -10.49 2.39
C MET A 223 -7.07 -9.99 2.12
N ARG A 224 -6.60 -10.10 0.89
CA ARG A 224 -5.43 -9.36 0.42
C ARG A 224 -5.92 -8.05 -0.20
N LEU A 225 -5.62 -6.93 0.46
CA LEU A 225 -6.02 -5.58 0.08
C LEU A 225 -4.82 -4.67 -0.18
N ASP A 226 -3.65 -5.04 0.37
CA ASP A 226 -2.39 -4.32 0.26
C ASP A 226 -1.51 -4.97 -0.80
N TYR A 227 -0.95 -4.16 -1.69
CA TYR A 227 -0.25 -4.63 -2.87
C TYR A 227 1.07 -3.91 -3.09
N LEU A 228 2.01 -4.63 -3.70
CA LEU A 228 3.21 -4.12 -4.32
C LEU A 228 3.18 -4.50 -5.81
N PHE A 229 2.94 -3.52 -6.68
CA PHE A 229 2.96 -3.68 -8.14
C PHE A 229 4.22 -3.07 -8.73
N GLY A 230 5.01 -3.86 -9.43
CA GLY A 230 6.19 -3.38 -10.16
C GLY A 230 5.96 -3.25 -11.66
N THR A 231 6.68 -2.35 -12.32
CA THR A 231 6.88 -2.47 -13.77
C THR A 231 7.59 -3.78 -14.09
N PRO A 232 7.52 -4.34 -15.31
CA PRO A 232 8.21 -5.59 -15.66
C PRO A 232 9.71 -5.57 -15.36
N ALA A 233 10.40 -4.46 -15.63
CA ALA A 233 11.82 -4.29 -15.33
C ALA A 233 12.07 -4.37 -13.80
N LEU A 234 11.25 -3.73 -12.99
CA LEU A 234 11.37 -3.80 -11.53
C LEU A 234 11.02 -5.20 -10.99
N ALA A 235 9.99 -5.83 -11.54
CA ALA A 235 9.58 -7.19 -11.14
C ALA A 235 10.69 -8.21 -11.42
N GLY A 236 11.47 -8.04 -12.49
CA GLY A 236 12.66 -8.85 -12.78
C GLY A 236 13.80 -8.70 -11.76
N LEU A 237 13.78 -7.63 -10.96
CA LEU A 237 14.75 -7.39 -9.88
C LEU A 237 14.21 -7.82 -8.50
N ALA A 238 12.95 -8.19 -8.39
CA ALA A 238 12.35 -8.60 -7.13
C ALA A 238 12.81 -10.02 -6.74
N ARG A 239 13.29 -10.16 -5.50
CA ARG A 239 13.83 -11.42 -4.95
C ARG A 239 12.82 -12.13 -4.05
N SER A 240 12.04 -11.36 -3.31
CA SER A 240 10.99 -11.87 -2.43
C SER A 240 9.87 -10.84 -2.26
N CYS A 241 8.67 -11.34 -1.96
CA CYS A 241 7.57 -10.51 -1.52
C CYS A 241 6.75 -11.31 -0.49
N VAL A 242 6.62 -10.78 0.72
CA VAL A 242 6.02 -11.50 1.85
C VAL A 242 5.03 -10.62 2.62
N VAL A 243 4.00 -11.23 3.21
CA VAL A 243 3.15 -10.62 4.23
C VAL A 243 3.80 -10.86 5.59
N VAL A 244 4.15 -9.78 6.29
CA VAL A 244 4.84 -9.85 7.60
C VAL A 244 3.82 -10.12 8.68
N ARG A 245 3.95 -11.26 9.37
CA ARG A 245 3.06 -11.70 10.46
C ARG A 245 3.82 -11.98 11.74
N GLY A 246 3.09 -12.06 12.84
CA GLY A 246 3.63 -12.38 14.16
C GLY A 246 4.12 -11.16 14.95
N GLY A 247 4.35 -11.35 16.25
CA GLY A 247 4.84 -10.31 17.15
C GLY A 247 3.95 -9.06 17.17
N ASP A 248 4.57 -7.89 17.12
CA ASP A 248 3.87 -6.61 17.18
C ASP A 248 2.91 -6.37 15.98
N THR A 249 3.10 -7.03 14.82
CA THR A 249 2.21 -6.85 13.65
C THR A 249 0.78 -7.30 13.93
N GLU A 250 0.60 -8.28 14.84
CA GLU A 250 -0.71 -8.80 15.21
C GLU A 250 -1.58 -7.78 15.96
N HIS A 251 -0.97 -6.72 16.51
CA HIS A 251 -1.60 -5.74 17.38
C HIS A 251 -1.44 -4.29 16.88
N ALA A 252 -0.50 -4.04 15.96
CA ALA A 252 -0.15 -2.68 15.55
C ALA A 252 -1.15 -2.06 14.58
N SER A 253 -1.82 -2.88 13.76
CA SER A 253 -2.84 -2.46 12.80
C SER A 253 -3.84 -3.59 12.56
N ASP A 254 -4.93 -3.33 11.86
CA ASP A 254 -5.82 -4.34 11.28
C ASP A 254 -5.33 -4.85 9.92
N HIS A 255 -4.28 -4.25 9.37
CA HIS A 255 -3.57 -4.75 8.20
C HIS A 255 -2.17 -5.24 8.57
N TYR A 256 -1.74 -6.34 7.94
CA TYR A 256 -0.35 -6.78 7.94
C TYR A 256 0.46 -5.99 6.91
N PRO A 257 1.72 -5.63 7.21
CA PRO A 257 2.60 -5.03 6.21
C PRO A 257 2.99 -6.04 5.14
N VAL A 258 3.17 -5.55 3.90
CA VAL A 258 3.77 -6.31 2.79
C VAL A 258 5.17 -5.78 2.53
N LEU A 259 6.14 -6.67 2.50
CA LEU A 259 7.55 -6.36 2.31
C LEU A 259 8.07 -7.06 1.05
N ALA A 260 8.75 -6.34 0.18
CA ALA A 260 9.50 -6.90 -0.94
C ALA A 260 10.99 -6.58 -0.82
N ASP A 261 11.84 -7.54 -1.18
CA ASP A 261 13.25 -7.33 -1.44
C ASP A 261 13.47 -7.13 -2.93
N LEU A 262 14.08 -6.01 -3.28
CA LEU A 262 14.43 -5.62 -4.65
C LEU A 262 15.95 -5.61 -4.78
N GLY A 263 16.48 -6.25 -5.82
CA GLY A 263 17.93 -6.31 -6.07
C GLY A 263 18.53 -4.96 -6.51
N LEU A 264 18.26 -3.88 -5.75
CA LEU A 264 18.70 -2.52 -5.99
C LEU A 264 19.55 -2.01 -4.83
N ARG A 265 20.47 -1.07 -5.12
CA ARG A 265 21.28 -0.39 -4.12
C ARG A 265 21.12 1.13 -4.25
N PRO A 266 21.35 1.90 -3.17
CA PRO A 266 21.49 3.36 -3.27
C PRO A 266 22.60 3.74 -4.25
N ALA A 267 22.37 4.81 -5.04
CA ALA A 267 23.38 5.40 -5.93
C ALA A 267 24.09 6.54 -5.25
#